data_7fd2e2ba32fff065e6edd158dc3a9159
#
_entry.id   7fd2e2ba32fff065e6edd158dc3a9159
#
_cell.length_a   1.000
_cell.length_b   1.000
_cell.length_c   1.000
_cell.angle_alpha   90.00
_cell.angle_beta   90.00
_cell.angle_gamma   90.00
#
_symmetry.space_group_name_H-M   'P 1'
#
loop_
_entity.id
_entity.type
_entity.pdbx_description
1 polymer ?
#
loop_
_entity_poly.entity_id
_entity_poly.type
_entity_poly.pdbx_seq_one_letter_code
_entity_poly.pdbx_strand_id
1 'polypeptide(L)' 'QRLDDLYDVFGDEELTLWEATARMRWYRPWDETPLHGKRMALAEGSAHVRQLIERGRVRRVPGTEPARFARVQNR' A
#
# COMPACT_ATOMS: atom_id res chain seq x y z
N GLN A 1 12.69 -2.83 6.15
CA GLN A 1 12.23 -1.45 6.11
C GLN A 1 10.80 -1.35 5.58
N ARG A 2 10.03 -0.43 6.11
CA ARG A 2 8.60 -0.31 5.79
C ARG A 2 8.33 -0.09 4.31
N LEU A 3 9.13 0.76 3.67
CA LEU A 3 8.90 1.09 2.27
C LEU A 3 9.10 -0.13 1.37
N ASP A 4 10.12 -0.91 1.65
CA ASP A 4 10.38 -2.14 0.90
C ASP A 4 9.30 -3.18 1.17
N ASP A 5 8.83 -3.27 2.42
CA ASP A 5 7.75 -4.19 2.78
C ASP A 5 6.49 -3.88 2.00
N LEU A 6 6.15 -2.60 1.88
CA LEU A 6 4.98 -2.20 1.13
C LEU A 6 5.14 -2.52 -0.35
N TYR A 7 6.31 -2.26 -0.91
CA TYR A 7 6.58 -2.58 -2.30
C TYR A 7 6.38 -4.09 -2.56
N ASP A 8 6.87 -4.92 -1.63
CA ASP A 8 6.76 -6.37 -1.78
C ASP A 8 5.31 -6.85 -1.71
N VAL A 9 4.48 -6.16 -0.92
CA VAL A 9 3.07 -6.53 -0.77
C VAL A 9 2.32 -6.49 -2.10
N PHE A 10 2.67 -5.56 -2.98
CA PHE A 10 2.00 -5.44 -4.27
C PHE A 10 2.20 -6.66 -5.18
N GLY A 11 3.41 -7.24 -5.18
CA GLY A 11 3.66 -8.35 -6.10
C GLY A 11 3.28 -7.98 -7.53
N ASP A 12 2.48 -8.82 -8.17
CA ASP A 12 1.98 -8.58 -9.53
C ASP A 12 0.53 -8.09 -9.54
N GLU A 13 -0.01 -7.74 -8.38
CA GLU A 13 -1.42 -7.37 -8.26
C GLU A 13 -1.63 -5.86 -8.26
N GLU A 14 -2.83 -5.47 -8.65
CA GLU A 14 -3.30 -4.09 -8.50
C GLU A 14 -4.11 -4.03 -7.21
N LEU A 15 -3.64 -3.26 -6.24
CA LEU A 15 -4.26 -3.19 -4.92
C LEU A 15 -4.71 -1.78 -4.60
N THR A 16 -5.85 -1.68 -3.89
CA THR A 16 -6.23 -0.41 -3.28
C THR A 16 -5.31 -0.13 -2.10
N LEU A 17 -5.33 1.11 -1.62
CA LEU A 17 -4.57 1.48 -0.44
C LEU A 17 -4.96 0.61 0.76
N TRP A 18 -6.26 0.37 0.94
CA TRP A 18 -6.75 -0.47 2.02
C TRP A 18 -6.17 -1.89 1.94
N GLU A 19 -6.25 -2.49 0.74
CA GLU A 19 -5.75 -3.85 0.55
C GLU A 19 -4.26 -3.96 0.81
N ALA A 20 -3.50 -3.02 0.28
CA ALA A 20 -2.05 -3.02 0.46
C ALA A 20 -1.68 -2.83 1.93
N THR A 21 -2.35 -1.88 2.60
CA THR A 21 -2.10 -1.62 4.01
C THR A 21 -2.45 -2.82 4.87
N ALA A 22 -3.58 -3.47 4.58
CA ALA A 22 -4.02 -4.63 5.36
C ALA A 22 -3.03 -5.81 5.25
N ARG A 23 -2.31 -5.90 4.14
CA ARG A 23 -1.36 -6.99 3.93
C ARG A 23 0.03 -6.73 4.50
N MET A 24 0.31 -5.52 4.97
CA MET A 24 1.58 -5.22 5.61
C MET A 24 1.66 -5.90 6.97
N ARG A 25 2.86 -6.07 7.47
CA ARG A 25 3.05 -6.58 8.82
C ARG A 25 2.80 -5.48 9.81
N TRP A 26 1.89 -5.74 10.74
CA TRP A 26 1.58 -4.83 11.82
C TRP A 26 1.88 -5.49 13.15
N TYR A 27 2.02 -4.68 14.20
CA TYR A 27 2.23 -5.17 15.54
C TYR A 27 1.11 -6.13 15.94
N ARG A 28 -0.12 -5.85 15.51
CA ARG A 28 -1.27 -6.72 15.71
C ARG A 28 -1.82 -7.16 14.36
N PRO A 29 -2.46 -8.32 14.29
CA PRO A 29 -3.15 -8.70 13.07
C PRO A 29 -4.16 -7.61 12.67
N TRP A 30 -4.29 -7.39 11.36
CA TRP A 30 -5.15 -6.33 10.85
C TRP A 30 -6.57 -6.41 11.41
N ASP A 31 -7.14 -7.63 11.46
CA ASP A 31 -8.51 -7.83 11.92
C ASP A 31 -8.71 -7.46 13.39
N GLU A 32 -7.63 -7.48 14.17
CA GLU A 32 -7.67 -7.16 15.60
C GLU A 32 -7.31 -5.71 15.87
N THR A 33 -7.02 -4.94 14.84
CA THR A 33 -6.63 -3.53 14.99
C THR A 33 -7.88 -2.68 15.13
N PRO A 34 -7.99 -1.83 16.17
CA PRO A 34 -9.12 -0.94 16.31
C PRO A 34 -9.20 0.06 15.16
N LEU A 35 -10.40 0.64 14.98
CA LEU A 35 -10.64 1.57 13.88
C LEU A 35 -9.62 2.72 13.82
N HIS A 36 -9.35 3.35 14.97
CA HIS A 36 -8.39 4.46 14.96
C HIS A 36 -6.98 4.00 14.59
N GLY A 37 -6.63 2.78 14.98
CA GLY A 37 -5.34 2.20 14.59
C GLY A 37 -5.29 1.93 13.09
N LYS A 38 -6.39 1.47 12.52
CA LYS A 38 -6.48 1.28 11.07
C LYS A 38 -6.35 2.60 10.32
N ARG A 39 -6.96 3.66 10.85
CA ARG A 39 -6.82 5.00 10.24
C ARG A 39 -5.38 5.47 10.25
N MET A 40 -4.69 5.29 11.36
CA MET A 40 -3.28 5.67 11.45
C MET A 40 -2.43 4.84 10.49
N ALA A 41 -2.71 3.54 10.40
CA ALA A 41 -2.00 2.67 9.48
C ALA A 41 -2.23 3.07 8.03
N LEU A 42 -3.46 3.46 7.68
CA LEU A 42 -3.78 3.92 6.33
C LEU A 42 -3.06 5.23 6.01
N ALA A 43 -2.94 6.14 6.97
CA ALA A 43 -2.20 7.38 6.78
C ALA A 43 -0.73 7.10 6.52
N GLU A 44 -0.14 6.17 7.27
CA GLU A 44 1.24 5.76 7.07
C GLU A 44 1.40 5.08 5.71
N GLY A 45 0.49 4.17 5.37
CA GLY A 45 0.51 3.48 4.08
C GLY A 45 0.39 4.45 2.92
N SER A 46 -0.48 5.46 3.05
CA SER A 46 -0.65 6.47 2.03
C SER A 46 0.64 7.24 1.79
N ALA A 47 1.33 7.64 2.86
CA ALA A 47 2.61 8.36 2.73
C ALA A 47 3.66 7.48 2.05
N HIS A 48 3.70 6.19 2.38
CA HIS A 48 4.65 5.27 1.77
C HIS A 48 4.34 5.01 0.30
N VAL A 49 3.05 4.86 -0.06
CA VAL A 49 2.66 4.72 -1.47
C VAL A 49 3.08 5.94 -2.26
N ARG A 50 2.87 7.13 -1.69
CA ARG A 50 3.30 8.36 -2.35
C ARG A 50 4.81 8.37 -2.62
N GLN A 51 5.60 7.95 -1.63
CA GLN A 51 7.05 7.86 -1.81
C GLN A 51 7.42 6.88 -2.91
N LEU A 52 6.76 5.73 -2.96
CA LEU A 52 7.02 4.74 -4.01
C LEU A 52 6.67 5.29 -5.39
N ILE A 53 5.59 6.06 -5.49
CA ILE A 53 5.22 6.71 -6.74
C ILE A 53 6.28 7.72 -7.14
N GLU A 54 6.74 8.55 -6.20
CA GLU A 54 7.75 9.56 -6.46
C GLU A 54 9.08 8.94 -6.89
N ARG A 55 9.37 7.74 -6.39
CA ARG A 55 10.57 7.01 -6.77
C ARG A 55 10.41 6.20 -8.05
N GLY A 56 9.24 6.24 -8.66
CA GLY A 56 8.97 5.51 -9.89
C GLY A 56 8.82 4.01 -9.73
N ARG A 57 8.56 3.52 -8.52
CA ARG A 57 8.47 2.08 -8.25
C ARG A 57 7.04 1.56 -8.28
N VAL A 58 6.07 2.43 -8.04
CA VAL A 58 4.64 2.11 -8.02
C VAL A 58 3.92 3.17 -8.82
N ARG A 59 2.82 2.81 -9.45
CA ARG A 59 1.99 3.74 -10.20
C ARG A 59 0.52 3.59 -9.81
N ARG A 60 -0.24 4.64 -9.98
CA ARG A 60 -1.68 4.58 -9.84
C ARG A 60 -2.26 4.02 -11.12
N VAL A 61 -3.16 3.05 -11.01
CA VAL A 61 -3.80 2.44 -12.17
C VAL A 61 -4.94 3.33 -12.65
N PRO A 62 -4.91 3.80 -13.92
CA PRO A 62 -5.96 4.69 -14.42
C PRO A 62 -7.34 4.03 -14.39
N GLY A 63 -8.38 4.83 -14.17
CA GLY A 63 -9.75 4.38 -14.29
C GLY A 63 -10.26 3.51 -13.16
N THR A 64 -9.54 3.43 -12.05
CA THR A 64 -9.99 2.63 -10.90
C THR A 64 -10.58 3.51 -9.81
N GLU A 65 -11.66 3.02 -9.18
CA GLU A 65 -12.33 3.69 -8.08
C GLU A 65 -12.91 2.64 -7.15
N PRO A 66 -12.43 2.52 -5.91
CA PRO A 66 -11.33 3.30 -5.34
C PRO A 66 -10.02 3.06 -6.08
N ALA A 67 -9.11 4.02 -5.97
CA ALA A 67 -7.86 3.98 -6.70
C ALA A 67 -7.04 2.73 -6.36
N ARG A 68 -6.50 2.09 -7.39
CA ARG A 68 -5.62 0.96 -7.23
C ARG A 68 -4.22 1.35 -7.66
N PHE A 69 -3.25 0.65 -7.11
CA PHE A 69 -1.84 0.91 -7.35
C PHE A 69 -1.16 -0.40 -7.73
N ALA A 70 -0.10 -0.31 -8.49
CA ALA A 70 0.64 -1.49 -8.94
C ALA A 70 2.12 -1.13 -9.10
N ARG A 71 2.98 -2.16 -9.07
CA ARG A 71 4.40 -1.95 -9.34
C ARG A 71 4.57 -1.46 -10.78
N VAL A 72 5.54 -0.56 -10.94
CA VAL A 72 5.99 -0.17 -12.28
C VAL A 72 6.78 -1.35 -12.83
N GLN A 73 6.41 -1.79 -14.05
CA GLN A 73 7.10 -2.89 -14.70
C GLN A 73 8.34 -2.37 -15.40
N ASN A 74 9.49 -2.87 -14.99
CA ASN A 74 10.76 -2.54 -15.63
C ASN A 74 11.16 -3.65 -16.57
N ARG A 75 11.71 -3.25 -17.68
CA ARG A 75 12.19 -4.19 -18.67
C ARG A 75 13.68 -4.19 -18.77
#